data_9685e30cc3b09f89bf8cee1a22c32c9f
#
_entry.id   9685e30cc3b09f89bf8cee1a22c32c9f
#
_cell.length_a   1.000
_cell.length_b   1.000
_cell.length_c   1.000
_cell.angle_alpha   90.00
_cell.angle_beta   90.00
_cell.angle_gamma   90.00
#
_symmetry.space_group_name_H-M   'P 1'
#
loop_
_entity.id
_entity.type
_entity.pdbx_description
1 polymer ?
#
loop_
_entity_poly.entity_id
_entity_poly.type
_entity_poly.pdbx_seq_one_letter_code
_entity_poly.pdbx_strand_id
1 'polypeptide(L)'
;MKTFTKRILIFVAVMAVVAGAGWFGRKAYKKTMGASLVSGARDYLAKQDYHNASLSLQRALELNPVNLDATDVMADMMAQAGAPDALNWRMRSAKLDPASAPKHLRWAEQAIRANDFTSAKEALDGIDAKSRNTAEYHKIKGAMAWSIHDLAAALQEYQEAARLEPGNLAIQMNLATIGLESTNAAVAQAARISMEHVATNSALHLQALRQLLADAFKHKDTSAVTAYSAAIAKDPEATSNDRIEYLELLRRSNSAEYAPWLASLEAKSQTSAVDAFDLARWKVLTSGPTNALAWIERLPREMQTNMPVPLVATDCLIALKDWKGILSTANKQDWGEANFYRLALQAFAERSLSDNAAAEVTWAKALRLAAHRLDRLTRLAEVTRVWGWQAEKADVLTEVVDEFPRENWAADELTLQLYAEGKTSAMEGLYFKMYSKDPSNAKVKNNLANLYLLRKIEVNKACQLAREAYDTSTNNPFFISTYAYSLLMQDKKSEALSVVNGLKDEYLQIPSVALYYGVVQAQSGRKEAARPALKRAQAANLLPEEKAIAQLAESRM
;
A
#
# COMPACT_ATOMS: atom_id res chain seq x y z
N MET A 1 26.06 -9.02 74.95
CA MET A 1 26.45 -8.76 73.55
C MET A 1 26.42 -10.01 72.67
N LYS A 2 27.01 -11.16 73.04
CA LYS A 2 27.09 -12.38 72.23
C LYS A 2 25.72 -12.98 71.77
N THR A 3 24.67 -12.89 72.59
CA THR A 3 23.33 -13.43 72.25
C THR A 3 22.53 -12.53 71.30
N PHE A 4 22.74 -11.22 71.37
CA PHE A 4 22.08 -10.25 70.47
C PHE A 4 22.64 -10.33 69.07
N THR A 5 23.96 -10.40 68.91
CA THR A 5 24.62 -10.60 67.58
C THR A 5 24.24 -11.94 66.96
N LYS A 6 24.07 -13.00 67.73
CA LYS A 6 23.62 -14.31 67.24
C LYS A 6 22.17 -14.29 66.66
N ARG A 7 21.28 -13.53 67.32
CA ARG A 7 19.89 -13.32 66.90
C ARG A 7 19.82 -12.50 65.62
N ILE A 8 20.64 -11.46 65.46
CA ILE A 8 20.72 -10.67 64.22
C ILE A 8 21.24 -11.53 63.05
N LEU A 9 22.28 -12.34 63.26
CA LEU A 9 22.83 -13.26 62.25
C LEU A 9 21.78 -14.29 61.80
N ILE A 10 21.00 -14.86 62.72
CA ILE A 10 19.91 -15.78 62.36
C ILE A 10 18.82 -15.07 61.56
N PHE A 11 18.44 -13.84 61.98
CA PHE A 11 17.44 -13.04 61.26
C PHE A 11 17.90 -12.71 59.83
N VAL A 12 19.15 -12.30 59.63
CA VAL A 12 19.73 -12.03 58.32
C VAL A 12 19.79 -13.29 57.47
N ALA A 13 20.14 -14.45 58.06
CA ALA A 13 20.14 -15.73 57.35
C ALA A 13 18.73 -16.15 56.91
N VAL A 14 17.72 -15.99 57.75
CA VAL A 14 16.32 -16.28 57.42
C VAL A 14 15.82 -15.33 56.33
N MET A 15 16.10 -14.05 56.41
CA MET A 15 15.75 -13.08 55.36
C MET A 15 16.42 -13.39 54.01
N ALA A 16 17.68 -13.82 54.02
CA ALA A 16 18.39 -14.25 52.81
C ALA A 16 17.75 -15.53 52.17
N VAL A 17 17.33 -16.47 53.00
CA VAL A 17 16.63 -17.68 52.53
C VAL A 17 15.25 -17.34 51.97
N VAL A 18 14.48 -16.48 52.64
CA VAL A 18 13.17 -16.00 52.15
C VAL A 18 13.31 -15.21 50.84
N ALA A 19 14.27 -14.31 50.78
CA ALA A 19 14.56 -13.55 49.54
C ALA A 19 15.02 -14.48 48.42
N GLY A 20 15.88 -15.45 48.70
CA GLY A 20 16.29 -16.49 47.75
C GLY A 20 15.11 -17.34 47.24
N ALA A 21 14.29 -17.85 48.16
CA ALA A 21 13.09 -18.63 47.79
C ALA A 21 12.10 -17.80 46.97
N GLY A 22 11.90 -16.53 47.33
CA GLY A 22 11.04 -15.60 46.57
C GLY A 22 11.60 -15.33 45.17
N TRP A 23 12.92 -15.15 45.05
CA TRP A 23 13.57 -14.95 43.74
C TRP A 23 13.48 -16.20 42.84
N PHE A 24 13.76 -17.38 43.39
CA PHE A 24 13.63 -18.66 42.65
C PHE A 24 12.17 -18.96 42.30
N GLY A 25 11.23 -18.73 43.22
CA GLY A 25 9.79 -18.90 42.95
C GLY A 25 9.29 -17.97 41.83
N ARG A 26 9.70 -16.70 41.86
CA ARG A 26 9.36 -15.74 40.81
C ARG A 26 9.96 -16.13 39.45
N LYS A 27 11.18 -16.63 39.41
CA LYS A 27 11.83 -17.12 38.18
C LYS A 27 11.14 -18.35 37.61
N ALA A 28 10.79 -19.31 38.46
CA ALA A 28 10.03 -20.50 38.09
C ALA A 28 8.62 -20.14 37.56
N TYR A 29 7.90 -19.26 38.26
CA TYR A 29 6.59 -18.77 37.83
C TYR A 29 6.66 -18.09 36.45
N LYS A 30 7.62 -17.18 36.22
CA LYS A 30 7.79 -16.53 34.92
C LYS A 30 8.06 -17.54 33.79
N LYS A 31 8.83 -18.59 34.07
CA LYS A 31 9.16 -19.62 33.10
C LYS A 31 7.92 -20.47 32.75
N THR A 32 7.21 -20.97 33.75
CA THR A 32 6.02 -21.81 33.52
C THR A 32 4.87 -21.02 32.90
N MET A 33 4.61 -19.82 33.38
CA MET A 33 3.57 -18.94 32.83
C MET A 33 3.89 -18.52 31.41
N GLY A 34 5.16 -18.17 31.11
CA GLY A 34 5.60 -17.86 29.75
C GLY A 34 5.42 -19.02 28.78
N ALA A 35 5.76 -20.26 29.20
CA ALA A 35 5.54 -21.44 28.37
C ALA A 35 4.05 -21.71 28.12
N SER A 36 3.20 -21.57 29.13
CA SER A 36 1.74 -21.69 29.00
C SER A 36 1.15 -20.67 28.01
N LEU A 37 1.61 -19.42 28.09
CA LEU A 37 1.18 -18.35 27.17
C LEU A 37 1.58 -18.64 25.72
N VAL A 38 2.79 -19.17 25.49
CA VAL A 38 3.22 -19.55 24.13
C VAL A 38 2.42 -20.74 23.60
N SER A 39 2.11 -21.74 24.45
CA SER A 39 1.23 -22.85 24.07
C SER A 39 -0.16 -22.35 23.70
N GLY A 40 -0.75 -21.48 24.53
CA GLY A 40 -2.05 -20.84 24.23
C GLY A 40 -2.03 -20.04 22.93
N ALA A 41 -0.93 -19.33 22.65
CA ALA A 41 -0.78 -18.61 21.38
C ALA A 41 -0.78 -19.57 20.15
N ARG A 42 -0.13 -20.73 20.23
CA ARG A 42 -0.18 -21.74 19.17
C ARG A 42 -1.60 -22.30 18.98
N ASP A 43 -2.36 -22.49 20.06
CA ASP A 43 -3.76 -22.93 19.99
C ASP A 43 -4.65 -21.86 19.32
N TYR A 44 -4.41 -20.58 19.58
CA TYR A 44 -5.09 -19.48 18.92
C TYR A 44 -4.72 -19.40 17.43
N LEU A 45 -3.44 -19.58 17.07
CA LEU A 45 -2.99 -19.62 15.67
C LEU A 45 -3.62 -20.76 14.90
N ALA A 46 -3.76 -21.95 15.51
CA ALA A 46 -4.45 -23.09 14.90
C ALA A 46 -5.93 -22.79 14.60
N LYS A 47 -6.55 -21.87 15.33
CA LYS A 47 -7.91 -21.38 15.13
C LYS A 47 -7.98 -20.10 14.28
N GLN A 48 -6.85 -19.64 13.73
CA GLN A 48 -6.71 -18.39 12.99
C GLN A 48 -7.07 -17.13 13.80
N ASP A 49 -7.04 -17.21 15.13
CA ASP A 49 -7.26 -16.09 16.03
C ASP A 49 -5.93 -15.34 16.29
N TYR A 50 -5.50 -14.59 15.29
CA TYR A 50 -4.24 -13.87 15.31
C TYR A 50 -4.18 -12.78 16.39
N HIS A 51 -5.35 -12.21 16.74
CA HIS A 51 -5.41 -11.18 17.77
C HIS A 51 -5.04 -11.74 19.15
N ASN A 52 -5.71 -12.79 19.60
CA ASN A 52 -5.44 -13.41 20.90
C ASN A 52 -4.08 -14.11 20.95
N ALA A 53 -3.62 -14.66 19.80
CA ALA A 53 -2.25 -15.17 19.69
C ALA A 53 -1.21 -14.07 19.94
N SER A 54 -1.37 -12.90 19.31
CA SER A 54 -0.47 -11.75 19.49
C SER A 54 -0.44 -11.27 20.93
N LEU A 55 -1.60 -11.10 21.57
CA LEU A 55 -1.69 -10.69 23.00
C LEU A 55 -1.00 -11.69 23.92
N SER A 56 -1.19 -12.99 23.70
CA SER A 56 -0.55 -14.05 24.50
C SER A 56 0.97 -14.03 24.36
N LEU A 57 1.49 -13.84 23.14
CA LEU A 57 2.93 -13.73 22.88
C LEU A 57 3.53 -12.46 23.48
N GLN A 58 2.85 -11.31 23.36
CA GLN A 58 3.27 -10.06 23.99
C GLN A 58 3.38 -10.24 25.50
N ARG A 59 2.39 -10.86 26.13
CA ARG A 59 2.43 -11.13 27.56
C ARG A 59 3.57 -12.07 27.98
N ALA A 60 3.86 -13.10 27.16
CA ALA A 60 5.01 -13.98 27.39
C ALA A 60 6.34 -13.21 27.32
N LEU A 61 6.47 -12.27 26.39
CA LEU A 61 7.66 -11.41 26.22
C LEU A 61 7.79 -10.33 27.30
N GLU A 62 6.68 -9.81 27.84
CA GLU A 62 6.71 -8.95 29.02
C GLU A 62 7.24 -9.69 30.26
N LEU A 63 6.86 -10.95 30.44
CA LEU A 63 7.38 -11.78 31.54
C LEU A 63 8.86 -12.12 31.37
N ASN A 64 9.28 -12.40 30.15
CA ASN A 64 10.67 -12.69 29.78
C ASN A 64 10.99 -12.13 28.39
N PRO A 65 11.61 -10.95 28.28
CA PRO A 65 11.96 -10.34 26.99
C PRO A 65 12.90 -11.17 26.11
N VAL A 66 13.63 -12.12 26.67
CA VAL A 66 14.53 -13.03 25.93
C VAL A 66 13.93 -14.44 25.77
N ASN A 67 12.61 -14.57 25.83
CA ASN A 67 11.92 -15.83 25.58
C ASN A 67 12.01 -16.18 24.09
N LEU A 68 12.90 -17.11 23.78
CA LEU A 68 13.19 -17.51 22.41
C LEU A 68 11.96 -18.10 21.72
N ASP A 69 11.24 -19.00 22.40
CA ASP A 69 10.06 -19.67 21.85
C ASP A 69 8.93 -18.66 21.52
N ALA A 70 8.66 -17.70 22.40
CA ALA A 70 7.71 -16.62 22.13
C ALA A 70 8.16 -15.73 20.96
N THR A 71 9.47 -15.43 20.86
CA THR A 71 10.03 -14.64 19.78
C THR A 71 9.91 -15.37 18.43
N ASP A 72 10.17 -16.69 18.41
CA ASP A 72 10.07 -17.51 17.19
C ASP A 72 8.62 -17.58 16.69
N VAL A 73 7.66 -17.85 17.59
CA VAL A 73 6.24 -17.91 17.21
C VAL A 73 5.73 -16.54 16.73
N MET A 74 6.16 -15.46 17.38
CA MET A 74 5.82 -14.09 16.94
C MET A 74 6.42 -13.81 15.54
N ALA A 75 7.67 -14.19 15.31
CA ALA A 75 8.34 -14.01 14.03
C ALA A 75 7.65 -14.78 12.91
N ASP A 76 7.25 -16.03 13.18
CA ASP A 76 6.51 -16.87 12.22
C ASP A 76 5.14 -16.26 11.90
N MET A 77 4.39 -15.85 12.92
CA MET A 77 3.08 -15.22 12.78
C MET A 77 3.15 -13.93 11.95
N MET A 78 4.10 -13.03 12.27
CA MET A 78 4.27 -11.77 11.56
C MET A 78 4.71 -11.97 10.11
N ALA A 79 5.59 -12.96 9.85
CA ALA A 79 6.01 -13.29 8.49
C ALA A 79 4.87 -13.87 7.65
N GLN A 80 4.02 -14.74 8.22
CA GLN A 80 2.84 -15.28 7.54
C GLN A 80 1.81 -14.20 7.22
N ALA A 81 1.63 -13.24 8.13
CA ALA A 81 0.74 -12.09 7.92
C ALA A 81 1.29 -11.03 6.96
N GLY A 82 2.52 -11.15 6.49
CA GLY A 82 3.19 -10.13 5.68
C GLY A 82 3.38 -8.79 6.43
N ALA A 83 3.43 -8.85 7.76
CA ALA A 83 3.49 -7.64 8.59
C ALA A 83 4.84 -6.91 8.43
N PRO A 84 4.85 -5.55 8.42
CA PRO A 84 6.09 -4.77 8.28
C PRO A 84 7.17 -5.12 9.32
N ASP A 85 6.76 -5.47 10.53
CA ASP A 85 7.67 -5.80 11.64
C ASP A 85 8.24 -7.23 11.59
N ALA A 86 7.86 -8.05 10.61
CA ALA A 86 8.35 -9.42 10.48
C ALA A 86 9.88 -9.52 10.46
N LEU A 87 10.55 -8.58 9.77
CA LEU A 87 12.00 -8.52 9.71
C LEU A 87 12.63 -8.33 11.10
N ASN A 88 12.11 -7.39 11.89
CA ASN A 88 12.60 -7.12 13.24
C ASN A 88 12.48 -8.35 14.16
N TRP A 89 11.38 -9.08 14.04
CA TRP A 89 11.17 -10.29 14.82
C TRP A 89 12.08 -11.43 14.38
N ARG A 90 12.31 -11.63 13.07
CA ARG A 90 13.28 -12.61 12.54
C ARG A 90 14.71 -12.30 13.00
N MET A 91 15.14 -11.05 12.88
CA MET A 91 16.45 -10.60 13.37
C MET A 91 16.60 -10.85 14.87
N ARG A 92 15.59 -10.50 15.67
CA ARG A 92 15.60 -10.73 17.11
C ARG A 92 15.70 -12.22 17.47
N SER A 93 14.95 -13.08 16.75
CA SER A 93 15.03 -14.53 16.94
C SER A 93 16.44 -15.07 16.68
N ALA A 94 17.08 -14.66 15.59
CA ALA A 94 18.44 -15.07 15.26
C ALA A 94 19.48 -14.54 16.27
N LYS A 95 19.35 -13.28 16.73
CA LYS A 95 20.25 -12.69 17.74
C LYS A 95 20.11 -13.32 19.13
N LEU A 96 18.94 -13.88 19.46
CA LEU A 96 18.75 -14.64 20.70
C LEU A 96 19.33 -16.07 20.64
N ASP A 97 19.53 -16.62 19.46
CA ASP A 97 20.12 -17.95 19.23
C ASP A 97 21.15 -17.88 18.10
N PRO A 98 22.32 -17.25 18.34
CA PRO A 98 23.31 -16.98 17.29
C PRO A 98 23.92 -18.23 16.64
N ALA A 99 23.83 -19.38 17.29
CA ALA A 99 24.34 -20.64 16.75
C ALA A 99 23.37 -21.32 15.76
N SER A 100 22.13 -20.84 15.67
CA SER A 100 21.10 -21.45 14.82
C SER A 100 21.16 -20.94 13.39
N ALA A 101 21.81 -21.66 12.50
CA ALA A 101 21.83 -21.36 11.08
C ALA A 101 20.40 -21.25 10.47
N PRO A 102 19.41 -22.10 10.82
CA PRO A 102 18.05 -21.94 10.29
C PRO A 102 17.40 -20.59 10.62
N LYS A 103 17.67 -20.01 11.80
CA LYS A 103 17.12 -18.70 12.18
C LYS A 103 17.78 -17.58 11.39
N HIS A 104 19.07 -17.65 11.20
CA HIS A 104 19.81 -16.70 10.35
C HIS A 104 19.33 -16.78 8.90
N LEU A 105 19.07 -17.98 8.35
CA LEU A 105 18.54 -18.15 7.00
C LEU A 105 17.15 -17.54 6.84
N ARG A 106 16.24 -17.74 7.81
CA ARG A 106 14.92 -17.09 7.83
C ARG A 106 15.00 -15.58 7.96
N TRP A 107 15.97 -15.06 8.73
CA TRP A 107 16.22 -13.63 8.81
C TRP A 107 16.71 -13.10 7.48
N ALA A 108 17.69 -13.73 6.83
CA ALA A 108 18.19 -13.34 5.52
C ALA A 108 17.07 -13.34 4.47
N GLU A 109 16.25 -14.38 4.42
CA GLU A 109 15.11 -14.47 3.50
C GLU A 109 14.11 -13.32 3.70
N GLN A 110 13.75 -13.02 4.95
CA GLN A 110 12.84 -11.92 5.25
C GLN A 110 13.44 -10.55 4.91
N ALA A 111 14.75 -10.36 5.12
CA ALA A 111 15.46 -9.15 4.77
C ALA A 111 15.51 -8.94 3.24
N ILE A 112 15.74 -10.01 2.46
CA ILE A 112 15.68 -9.97 0.99
C ILE A 112 14.27 -9.55 0.52
N ARG A 113 13.22 -10.13 1.09
CA ARG A 113 11.82 -9.75 0.78
C ARG A 113 11.52 -8.27 1.08
N ALA A 114 12.16 -7.72 2.12
CA ALA A 114 12.04 -6.32 2.51
C ALA A 114 12.98 -5.37 1.74
N ASN A 115 13.79 -5.89 0.80
CA ASN A 115 14.86 -5.18 0.10
C ASN A 115 15.93 -4.59 1.04
N ASP A 116 16.08 -5.12 2.26
CA ASP A 116 17.15 -4.76 3.20
C ASP A 116 18.35 -5.70 3.02
N PHE A 117 19.13 -5.45 1.99
CA PHE A 117 20.28 -6.29 1.63
C PHE A 117 21.44 -6.18 2.64
N THR A 118 21.50 -5.10 3.41
CA THR A 118 22.47 -4.96 4.51
C THR A 118 22.15 -5.95 5.63
N SER A 119 20.91 -6.00 6.05
CA SER A 119 20.42 -6.95 7.05
C SER A 119 20.52 -8.40 6.57
N ALA A 120 20.23 -8.64 5.28
CA ALA A 120 20.38 -9.97 4.67
C ALA A 120 21.84 -10.47 4.72
N LYS A 121 22.78 -9.58 4.39
CA LYS A 121 24.22 -9.89 4.47
C LYS A 121 24.66 -10.15 5.91
N GLU A 122 24.27 -9.31 6.88
CA GLU A 122 24.57 -9.52 8.32
C GLU A 122 24.08 -10.92 8.77
N ALA A 123 22.86 -11.29 8.36
CA ALA A 123 22.31 -12.59 8.69
C ALA A 123 23.13 -13.75 8.11
N LEU A 124 23.52 -13.69 6.83
CA LEU A 124 24.30 -14.73 6.18
C LEU A 124 25.73 -14.81 6.74
N ASP A 125 26.35 -13.68 7.05
CA ASP A 125 27.69 -13.61 7.65
C ASP A 125 27.71 -14.22 9.06
N GLY A 126 26.61 -14.15 9.79
CA GLY A 126 26.43 -14.77 11.11
C GLY A 126 26.38 -16.29 11.12
N ILE A 127 26.28 -16.97 9.96
CA ILE A 127 26.22 -18.42 9.86
C ILE A 127 27.65 -19.01 9.90
N ASP A 128 27.85 -20.04 10.71
CA ASP A 128 29.16 -20.72 10.83
C ASP A 128 29.56 -21.42 9.52
N ALA A 129 30.88 -21.58 9.30
CA ALA A 129 31.44 -22.10 8.05
C ALA A 129 30.92 -23.51 7.68
N LYS A 130 30.62 -24.36 8.67
CA LYS A 130 30.11 -25.72 8.44
C LYS A 130 28.68 -25.67 7.93
N SER A 131 27.85 -24.79 8.49
CA SER A 131 26.45 -24.62 8.11
C SER A 131 26.25 -23.85 6.79
N ARG A 132 27.29 -23.21 6.26
CA ARG A 132 27.26 -22.57 4.94
C ARG A 132 27.28 -23.57 3.77
N ASN A 133 27.73 -24.80 3.97
CA ASN A 133 27.75 -25.81 2.91
C ASN A 133 26.43 -26.60 2.86
N THR A 134 25.32 -25.86 2.69
CA THR A 134 23.98 -26.44 2.56
C THR A 134 23.25 -25.83 1.37
N ALA A 135 22.38 -26.62 0.72
CA ALA A 135 21.61 -26.13 -0.42
C ALA A 135 20.76 -24.90 -0.04
N GLU A 136 20.20 -24.87 1.16
CA GLU A 136 19.40 -23.75 1.67
C GLU A 136 20.22 -22.44 1.80
N TYR A 137 21.46 -22.53 2.31
CA TYR A 137 22.35 -21.37 2.39
C TYR A 137 22.65 -20.81 1.00
N HIS A 138 23.05 -21.67 0.07
CA HIS A 138 23.36 -21.25 -1.30
C HIS A 138 22.12 -20.72 -2.03
N LYS A 139 20.96 -21.32 -1.83
CA LYS A 139 19.69 -20.82 -2.36
C LYS A 139 19.39 -19.38 -1.91
N ILE A 140 19.49 -19.11 -0.60
CA ILE A 140 19.21 -17.77 -0.06
C ILE A 140 20.28 -16.74 -0.48
N LYS A 141 21.55 -17.14 -0.50
CA LYS A 141 22.64 -16.29 -0.98
C LYS A 141 22.50 -15.98 -2.47
N GLY A 142 22.08 -16.96 -3.27
CA GLY A 142 21.75 -16.79 -4.68
C GLY A 142 20.56 -15.85 -4.89
N ALA A 143 19.51 -15.98 -4.06
CA ALA A 143 18.37 -15.06 -4.10
C ALA A 143 18.77 -13.62 -3.75
N MET A 144 19.67 -13.42 -2.80
CA MET A 144 20.22 -12.10 -2.51
C MET A 144 20.99 -11.51 -3.70
N ALA A 145 21.89 -12.31 -4.32
CA ALA A 145 22.64 -11.88 -5.50
C ALA A 145 21.72 -11.52 -6.68
N TRP A 146 20.67 -12.32 -6.91
CA TRP A 146 19.64 -12.03 -7.91
C TRP A 146 18.93 -10.69 -7.64
N SER A 147 18.55 -10.43 -6.39
CA SER A 147 17.83 -9.21 -6.00
C SER A 147 18.65 -7.93 -6.18
N ILE A 148 19.98 -8.03 -6.13
CA ILE A 148 20.89 -6.91 -6.42
C ILE A 148 21.42 -6.92 -7.86
N HIS A 149 20.81 -7.72 -8.74
CA HIS A 149 21.16 -7.89 -10.16
C HIS A 149 22.57 -8.42 -10.44
N ASP A 150 23.20 -9.11 -9.48
CA ASP A 150 24.46 -9.84 -9.71
C ASP A 150 24.14 -11.24 -10.24
N LEU A 151 23.90 -11.31 -11.57
CA LEU A 151 23.51 -12.55 -12.23
C LEU A 151 24.60 -13.62 -12.16
N ALA A 152 25.87 -13.21 -12.18
CA ALA A 152 26.99 -14.14 -12.13
C ALA A 152 27.09 -14.84 -10.77
N ALA A 153 27.03 -14.07 -9.69
CA ALA A 153 27.02 -14.62 -8.34
C ALA A 153 25.75 -15.45 -8.09
N ALA A 154 24.57 -14.99 -8.54
CA ALA A 154 23.33 -15.72 -8.41
C ALA A 154 23.42 -17.09 -9.09
N LEU A 155 23.92 -17.16 -10.33
CA LEU A 155 24.07 -18.39 -11.08
C LEU A 155 25.00 -19.37 -10.36
N GLN A 156 26.16 -18.88 -9.87
CA GLN A 156 27.12 -19.70 -9.13
C GLN A 156 26.50 -20.29 -7.86
N GLU A 157 25.80 -19.50 -7.07
CA GLU A 157 25.22 -19.95 -5.81
C GLU A 157 24.08 -20.95 -6.05
N TYR A 158 23.22 -20.73 -7.04
CA TYR A 158 22.17 -21.70 -7.38
C TYR A 158 22.70 -22.98 -8.03
N GLN A 159 23.81 -22.93 -8.77
CA GLN A 159 24.52 -24.13 -9.25
C GLN A 159 25.03 -24.97 -8.08
N GLU A 160 25.60 -24.34 -7.06
CA GLU A 160 26.06 -25.05 -5.87
C GLU A 160 24.89 -25.63 -5.06
N ALA A 161 23.78 -24.88 -4.93
CA ALA A 161 22.56 -25.39 -4.32
C ALA A 161 22.02 -26.63 -5.08
N ALA A 162 21.99 -26.60 -6.41
CA ALA A 162 21.54 -27.71 -7.24
C ALA A 162 22.51 -28.91 -7.20
N ARG A 163 23.80 -28.68 -7.03
CA ARG A 163 24.81 -29.74 -6.84
C ARG A 163 24.59 -30.46 -5.50
N LEU A 164 24.22 -29.74 -4.45
CA LEU A 164 23.95 -30.31 -3.13
C LEU A 164 22.60 -31.03 -3.05
N GLU A 165 21.59 -30.53 -3.74
CA GLU A 165 20.23 -31.11 -3.82
C GLU A 165 19.74 -31.23 -5.27
N PRO A 166 20.29 -32.16 -6.07
CA PRO A 166 19.97 -32.25 -7.50
C PRO A 166 18.51 -32.65 -7.80
N GLY A 167 17.82 -33.27 -6.86
CA GLY A 167 16.39 -33.58 -6.99
C GLY A 167 15.41 -32.49 -6.57
N ASN A 168 15.91 -31.34 -6.10
CA ASN A 168 15.06 -30.24 -5.64
C ASN A 168 14.61 -29.38 -6.83
N LEU A 169 13.38 -29.64 -7.31
CA LEU A 169 12.82 -28.96 -8.48
C LEU A 169 12.66 -27.45 -8.28
N ALA A 170 12.46 -26.95 -7.05
CA ALA A 170 12.39 -25.52 -6.79
C ALA A 170 13.76 -24.85 -6.99
N ILE A 171 14.85 -25.49 -6.60
CA ILE A 171 16.21 -25.00 -6.86
C ILE A 171 16.51 -25.07 -8.36
N GLN A 172 16.14 -26.15 -9.03
CA GLN A 172 16.30 -26.26 -10.49
C GLN A 172 15.54 -25.17 -11.23
N MET A 173 14.30 -24.88 -10.82
CA MET A 173 13.49 -23.84 -11.41
C MET A 173 14.13 -22.45 -11.23
N ASN A 174 14.61 -22.12 -10.03
CA ASN A 174 15.29 -20.84 -9.78
C ASN A 174 16.59 -20.73 -10.60
N LEU A 175 17.39 -21.79 -10.65
CA LEU A 175 18.60 -21.86 -11.48
C LEU A 175 18.28 -21.64 -12.95
N ALA A 176 17.24 -22.31 -13.46
CA ALA A 176 16.79 -22.15 -14.84
C ALA A 176 16.26 -20.72 -15.09
N THR A 177 15.49 -20.13 -14.18
CA THR A 177 15.02 -18.75 -14.28
C THR A 177 16.18 -17.76 -14.47
N ILE A 178 17.24 -17.91 -13.68
CA ILE A 178 18.44 -17.07 -13.79
C ILE A 178 19.19 -17.36 -15.10
N GLY A 179 19.28 -18.64 -15.48
CA GLY A 179 19.93 -19.05 -16.72
C GLY A 179 19.25 -18.50 -17.98
N LEU A 180 17.91 -18.32 -17.95
CA LEU A 180 17.15 -17.68 -19.06
C LEU A 180 17.56 -16.20 -19.27
N GLU A 181 18.02 -15.52 -18.24
CA GLU A 181 18.50 -14.13 -18.33
C GLU A 181 19.96 -14.02 -18.81
N SER A 182 20.65 -15.15 -18.98
CA SER A 182 22.05 -15.18 -19.39
C SER A 182 22.23 -14.69 -20.83
N THR A 183 23.22 -13.85 -21.05
CA THR A 183 23.66 -13.45 -22.41
C THR A 183 24.39 -14.55 -23.17
N ASN A 184 24.83 -15.62 -22.46
CA ASN A 184 25.41 -16.79 -23.08
C ASN A 184 24.32 -17.74 -23.61
N ALA A 185 24.24 -17.85 -24.94
CA ALA A 185 23.23 -18.67 -25.60
C ALA A 185 23.21 -20.14 -25.16
N ALA A 186 24.36 -20.73 -24.86
CA ALA A 186 24.44 -22.13 -24.40
C ALA A 186 23.86 -22.29 -22.99
N VAL A 187 24.09 -21.32 -22.09
CA VAL A 187 23.52 -21.29 -20.75
C VAL A 187 21.99 -21.10 -20.83
N ALA A 188 21.53 -20.15 -21.64
CA ALA A 188 20.10 -19.90 -21.82
C ALA A 188 19.37 -21.13 -22.41
N GLN A 189 20.00 -21.81 -23.38
CA GLN A 189 19.42 -23.03 -23.96
C GLN A 189 19.36 -24.20 -22.95
N ALA A 190 20.39 -24.39 -22.15
CA ALA A 190 20.38 -25.38 -21.10
C ALA A 190 19.31 -25.08 -20.02
N ALA A 191 19.12 -23.78 -19.74
CA ALA A 191 18.08 -23.33 -18.81
C ALA A 191 16.66 -23.59 -19.34
N ARG A 192 16.39 -23.40 -20.65
CA ARG A 192 15.11 -23.75 -21.29
C ARG A 192 14.81 -25.24 -21.13
N ILE A 193 15.78 -26.11 -21.47
CA ILE A 193 15.62 -27.55 -21.33
C ILE A 193 15.33 -27.95 -19.87
N SER A 194 16.06 -27.34 -18.93
CA SER A 194 15.82 -27.58 -17.49
C SER A 194 14.43 -27.11 -17.05
N MET A 195 13.98 -25.94 -17.52
CA MET A 195 12.65 -25.39 -17.21
C MET A 195 11.54 -26.25 -17.83
N GLU A 196 11.73 -26.77 -19.04
CA GLU A 196 10.80 -27.72 -19.68
C GLU A 196 10.69 -29.01 -18.87
N HIS A 197 11.81 -29.51 -18.34
CA HIS A 197 11.80 -30.65 -17.42
C HIS A 197 11.01 -30.34 -16.12
N VAL A 198 11.23 -29.17 -15.52
CA VAL A 198 10.45 -28.74 -14.34
C VAL A 198 8.96 -28.65 -14.68
N ALA A 199 8.61 -28.18 -15.88
CA ALA A 199 7.24 -28.11 -16.36
C ALA A 199 6.54 -29.48 -16.51
N THR A 200 7.26 -30.58 -16.46
CA THR A 200 6.63 -31.93 -16.40
C THR A 200 6.11 -32.31 -15.01
N ASN A 201 6.49 -31.56 -13.97
CA ASN A 201 6.08 -31.81 -12.59
C ASN A 201 4.76 -31.11 -12.27
N SER A 202 3.76 -31.83 -11.78
CA SER A 202 2.42 -31.29 -11.53
C SER A 202 2.39 -30.08 -10.56
N ALA A 203 3.26 -30.03 -9.56
CA ALA A 203 3.28 -28.96 -8.57
C ALA A 203 3.87 -27.63 -9.09
N LEU A 204 4.76 -27.69 -10.09
CA LEU A 204 5.46 -26.52 -10.63
C LEU A 204 5.13 -26.25 -12.11
N HIS A 205 4.26 -27.05 -12.70
CA HIS A 205 3.92 -27.04 -14.12
C HIS A 205 3.58 -25.65 -14.64
N LEU A 206 2.54 -25.03 -14.11
CA LEU A 206 2.10 -23.70 -14.54
C LEU A 206 3.14 -22.63 -14.31
N GLN A 207 3.87 -22.68 -13.18
CA GLN A 207 4.89 -21.70 -12.89
C GLN A 207 6.05 -21.79 -13.89
N ALA A 208 6.50 -23.00 -14.20
CA ALA A 208 7.56 -23.21 -15.19
C ALA A 208 7.11 -22.81 -16.61
N LEU A 209 5.88 -23.15 -17.01
CA LEU A 209 5.33 -22.73 -18.30
C LEU A 209 5.24 -21.21 -18.43
N ARG A 210 4.87 -20.50 -17.37
CA ARG A 210 4.84 -19.03 -17.37
C ARG A 210 6.23 -18.41 -17.54
N GLN A 211 7.27 -19.01 -16.96
CA GLN A 211 8.66 -18.57 -17.17
C GLN A 211 9.10 -18.81 -18.63
N LEU A 212 8.80 -19.97 -19.19
CA LEU A 212 9.06 -20.27 -20.60
C LEU A 212 8.32 -19.36 -21.55
N LEU A 213 7.08 -19.03 -21.24
CA LEU A 213 6.27 -18.09 -22.02
C LEU A 213 6.88 -16.68 -21.99
N ALA A 214 7.32 -16.20 -20.81
CA ALA A 214 7.99 -14.91 -20.68
C ALA A 214 9.30 -14.85 -21.49
N ASP A 215 10.10 -15.91 -21.43
CA ASP A 215 11.32 -16.05 -22.24
C ASP A 215 11.01 -16.04 -23.75
N ALA A 216 9.98 -16.76 -24.19
CA ALA A 216 9.55 -16.79 -25.57
C ALA A 216 9.09 -15.41 -26.07
N PHE A 217 8.37 -14.65 -25.26
CA PHE A 217 8.00 -13.25 -25.57
C PHE A 217 9.23 -12.35 -25.72
N LYS A 218 10.19 -12.47 -24.78
CA LYS A 218 11.43 -11.69 -24.80
C LYS A 218 12.22 -11.91 -26.10
N HIS A 219 12.25 -13.16 -26.58
CA HIS A 219 12.95 -13.56 -27.82
C HIS A 219 12.09 -13.47 -29.08
N LYS A 220 10.84 -13.02 -28.97
CA LYS A 220 9.88 -12.92 -30.07
C LYS A 220 9.66 -14.27 -30.82
N ASP A 221 9.77 -15.37 -30.09
CA ASP A 221 9.51 -16.70 -30.62
C ASP A 221 8.00 -16.98 -30.64
N THR A 222 7.36 -16.62 -31.73
CA THR A 222 5.91 -16.75 -31.90
C THR A 222 5.41 -18.20 -31.82
N SER A 223 6.24 -19.17 -32.21
CA SER A 223 5.90 -20.60 -32.12
C SER A 223 5.86 -21.06 -30.67
N ALA A 224 6.91 -20.74 -29.92
CA ALA A 224 7.00 -21.07 -28.50
C ALA A 224 5.93 -20.32 -27.67
N VAL A 225 5.68 -19.03 -27.95
CA VAL A 225 4.58 -18.26 -27.33
C VAL A 225 3.25 -18.98 -27.53
N THR A 226 2.94 -19.43 -28.75
CA THR A 226 1.68 -20.12 -29.02
C THR A 226 1.61 -21.46 -28.28
N ALA A 227 2.70 -22.25 -28.30
CA ALA A 227 2.74 -23.55 -27.65
C ALA A 227 2.57 -23.45 -26.12
N TYR A 228 3.33 -22.55 -25.45
CA TYR A 228 3.25 -22.38 -24.00
C TYR A 228 1.94 -21.74 -23.56
N SER A 229 1.42 -20.75 -24.31
CA SER A 229 0.10 -20.18 -24.01
C SER A 229 -1.00 -21.22 -24.12
N ALA A 230 -0.95 -22.10 -25.12
CA ALA A 230 -1.90 -23.20 -25.27
C ALA A 230 -1.80 -24.21 -24.11
N ALA A 231 -0.57 -24.57 -23.71
CA ALA A 231 -0.33 -25.47 -22.58
C ALA A 231 -0.89 -24.91 -21.27
N ILE A 232 -0.61 -23.64 -20.98
CA ILE A 232 -1.13 -22.93 -19.80
C ILE A 232 -2.67 -22.89 -19.86
N ALA A 233 -3.26 -22.42 -20.96
CA ALA A 233 -4.70 -22.24 -21.06
C ALA A 233 -5.52 -23.55 -20.94
N LYS A 234 -4.94 -24.67 -21.34
CA LYS A 234 -5.54 -26.02 -21.26
C LYS A 234 -5.37 -26.67 -19.89
N ASP A 235 -4.51 -26.12 -19.02
CA ASP A 235 -4.31 -26.67 -17.68
C ASP A 235 -5.59 -26.50 -16.83
N PRO A 236 -5.95 -27.52 -16.02
CA PRO A 236 -7.11 -27.43 -15.10
C PRO A 236 -7.03 -26.26 -14.12
N GLU A 237 -5.82 -25.94 -13.63
CA GLU A 237 -5.56 -24.85 -12.67
C GLU A 237 -5.34 -23.48 -13.34
N ALA A 238 -5.42 -23.40 -14.67
CA ALA A 238 -5.32 -22.14 -15.40
C ALA A 238 -6.40 -21.15 -14.93
N THR A 239 -6.01 -19.90 -14.80
CA THR A 239 -6.97 -18.82 -14.50
C THR A 239 -7.84 -18.51 -15.72
N SER A 240 -8.97 -17.84 -15.49
CA SER A 240 -9.79 -17.33 -16.61
C SER A 240 -8.98 -16.37 -17.50
N ASN A 241 -8.11 -15.54 -16.89
CA ASN A 241 -7.24 -14.62 -17.63
C ASN A 241 -6.25 -15.36 -18.56
N ASP A 242 -5.62 -16.45 -18.10
CA ASP A 242 -4.73 -17.27 -18.96
C ASP A 242 -5.47 -17.76 -20.22
N ARG A 243 -6.73 -18.17 -20.05
CA ARG A 243 -7.58 -18.64 -21.15
C ARG A 243 -7.97 -17.54 -22.12
N ILE A 244 -8.23 -16.34 -21.61
CA ILE A 244 -8.53 -15.15 -22.43
C ILE A 244 -7.29 -14.66 -23.18
N GLU A 245 -6.12 -14.69 -22.57
CA GLU A 245 -4.87 -14.34 -23.24
C GLU A 245 -4.59 -15.28 -24.42
N TYR A 246 -4.81 -16.57 -24.24
CA TYR A 246 -4.70 -17.53 -25.35
C TYR A 246 -5.76 -17.27 -26.43
N LEU A 247 -7.01 -16.97 -26.06
CA LEU A 247 -8.06 -16.57 -27.01
C LEU A 247 -7.63 -15.36 -27.86
N GLU A 248 -7.07 -14.35 -27.22
CA GLU A 248 -6.60 -13.14 -27.92
C GLU A 248 -5.43 -13.44 -28.85
N LEU A 249 -4.52 -14.33 -28.45
CA LEU A 249 -3.45 -14.81 -29.32
C LEU A 249 -4.00 -15.51 -30.58
N LEU A 250 -4.95 -16.43 -30.40
CA LEU A 250 -5.61 -17.13 -31.49
C LEU A 250 -6.35 -16.17 -32.46
N ARG A 251 -7.01 -15.14 -31.88
CA ARG A 251 -7.69 -14.10 -32.67
C ARG A 251 -6.69 -13.30 -33.52
N ARG A 252 -5.58 -12.85 -32.92
CA ARG A 252 -4.56 -12.05 -33.65
C ARG A 252 -3.83 -12.83 -34.73
N SER A 253 -3.64 -14.13 -34.52
CA SER A 253 -2.98 -15.01 -35.49
C SER A 253 -3.92 -15.56 -36.56
N ASN A 254 -5.22 -15.21 -36.54
CA ASN A 254 -6.27 -15.80 -37.39
C ASN A 254 -6.26 -17.34 -37.38
N SER A 255 -6.01 -17.92 -36.20
CA SER A 255 -5.91 -19.37 -36.02
C SER A 255 -7.25 -20.05 -36.24
N ALA A 256 -7.24 -21.22 -36.88
CA ALA A 256 -8.42 -22.08 -37.00
C ALA A 256 -8.97 -22.56 -35.64
N GLU A 257 -8.13 -22.58 -34.61
CA GLU A 257 -8.53 -22.93 -33.22
C GLU A 257 -9.33 -21.82 -32.52
N TYR A 258 -9.38 -20.61 -33.06
CA TYR A 258 -10.06 -19.48 -32.43
C TYR A 258 -11.54 -19.74 -32.15
N ALA A 259 -12.29 -20.15 -33.18
CA ALA A 259 -13.74 -20.35 -33.04
C ALA A 259 -14.09 -21.52 -32.07
N PRO A 260 -13.43 -22.70 -32.18
CA PRO A 260 -13.64 -23.76 -31.18
C PRO A 260 -13.26 -23.34 -29.76
N TRP A 261 -12.16 -22.61 -29.59
CA TRP A 261 -11.72 -22.14 -28.28
C TRP A 261 -12.69 -21.14 -27.66
N LEU A 262 -13.15 -20.15 -28.45
CA LEU A 262 -14.17 -19.20 -28.02
C LEU A 262 -15.45 -19.92 -27.58
N ALA A 263 -15.93 -20.89 -28.35
CA ALA A 263 -17.12 -21.67 -28.01
C ALA A 263 -16.94 -22.43 -26.68
N SER A 264 -15.74 -22.95 -26.41
CA SER A 264 -15.44 -23.62 -25.14
C SER A 264 -15.49 -22.65 -23.94
N LEU A 265 -15.01 -21.42 -24.09
CA LEU A 265 -15.09 -20.38 -23.04
C LEU A 265 -16.53 -19.89 -22.85
N GLU A 266 -17.30 -19.75 -23.93
CA GLU A 266 -18.73 -19.45 -23.82
C GLU A 266 -19.50 -20.54 -23.08
N ALA A 267 -19.17 -21.81 -23.29
CA ALA A 267 -19.75 -22.92 -22.54
C ALA A 267 -19.39 -22.88 -21.04
N LYS A 268 -18.13 -22.60 -20.69
CA LYS A 268 -17.72 -22.40 -19.29
C LYS A 268 -18.45 -21.23 -18.62
N SER A 269 -18.68 -20.18 -19.34
CA SER A 269 -19.39 -18.97 -18.86
C SER A 269 -20.84 -19.23 -18.49
N GLN A 270 -21.42 -20.36 -18.91
CA GLN A 270 -22.79 -20.75 -18.50
C GLN A 270 -22.87 -21.19 -17.03
N THR A 271 -21.74 -21.53 -16.40
CA THR A 271 -21.68 -22.10 -15.03
C THR A 271 -20.71 -21.39 -14.11
N SER A 272 -19.93 -20.44 -14.62
CA SER A 272 -18.92 -19.71 -13.84
C SER A 272 -19.06 -18.20 -14.10
N ALA A 273 -19.44 -17.47 -13.05
CA ALA A 273 -19.58 -16.01 -13.13
C ALA A 273 -18.24 -15.30 -13.37
N VAL A 274 -17.11 -15.86 -12.90
CA VAL A 274 -15.78 -15.32 -13.13
C VAL A 274 -15.39 -15.47 -14.62
N ASP A 275 -15.57 -16.66 -15.18
CA ASP A 275 -15.29 -16.88 -16.61
C ASP A 275 -16.22 -16.03 -17.49
N ALA A 276 -17.49 -15.88 -17.10
CA ALA A 276 -18.46 -15.01 -17.81
C ALA A 276 -18.03 -13.53 -17.75
N PHE A 277 -17.58 -13.06 -16.62
CA PHE A 277 -17.10 -11.68 -16.44
C PHE A 277 -15.86 -11.39 -17.30
N ASP A 278 -14.85 -12.24 -17.23
CA ASP A 278 -13.61 -12.03 -17.97
C ASP A 278 -13.84 -12.12 -19.48
N LEU A 279 -14.66 -13.06 -19.94
CA LEU A 279 -15.03 -13.16 -21.35
C LEU A 279 -15.86 -11.96 -21.81
N ALA A 280 -16.79 -11.47 -20.97
CA ALA A 280 -17.57 -10.26 -21.24
C ALA A 280 -16.65 -9.04 -21.41
N ARG A 281 -15.70 -8.84 -20.49
CA ARG A 281 -14.70 -7.75 -20.57
C ARG A 281 -13.89 -7.82 -21.87
N TRP A 282 -13.44 -9.01 -22.24
CA TRP A 282 -12.74 -9.21 -23.52
C TRP A 282 -13.64 -8.88 -24.71
N LYS A 283 -14.93 -9.29 -24.67
CA LYS A 283 -15.91 -8.93 -25.71
C LYS A 283 -16.15 -7.42 -25.80
N VAL A 284 -16.19 -6.71 -24.67
CA VAL A 284 -16.26 -5.23 -24.68
C VAL A 284 -15.13 -4.62 -25.48
N LEU A 285 -13.89 -5.09 -25.25
CA LEU A 285 -12.69 -4.59 -25.91
C LEU A 285 -12.61 -4.95 -27.42
N THR A 286 -13.15 -6.10 -27.79
CA THR A 286 -12.97 -6.64 -29.16
C THR A 286 -14.17 -6.43 -30.06
N SER A 287 -15.38 -6.38 -29.52
CA SER A 287 -16.63 -6.27 -30.27
C SER A 287 -17.55 -5.13 -29.82
N GLY A 288 -17.14 -4.38 -28.83
CA GLY A 288 -17.83 -3.22 -28.28
C GLY A 288 -18.92 -3.55 -27.26
N PRO A 289 -19.40 -2.51 -26.53
CA PRO A 289 -20.33 -2.69 -25.40
C PRO A 289 -21.69 -3.25 -25.82
N THR A 290 -22.19 -2.90 -27.00
CA THR A 290 -23.49 -3.41 -27.49
C THR A 290 -23.49 -4.93 -27.66
N ASN A 291 -22.44 -5.47 -28.32
CA ASN A 291 -22.34 -6.90 -28.59
C ASN A 291 -22.04 -7.68 -27.30
N ALA A 292 -21.21 -7.11 -26.41
CA ALA A 292 -20.94 -7.71 -25.11
C ALA A 292 -22.19 -7.79 -24.25
N LEU A 293 -23.00 -6.73 -24.19
CA LEU A 293 -24.24 -6.70 -23.42
C LEU A 293 -25.25 -7.73 -23.99
N ALA A 294 -25.44 -7.77 -25.31
CA ALA A 294 -26.31 -8.73 -25.94
C ALA A 294 -25.87 -10.19 -25.69
N TRP A 295 -24.57 -10.43 -25.55
CA TRP A 295 -24.06 -11.74 -25.18
C TRP A 295 -24.33 -12.05 -23.68
N ILE A 296 -24.14 -11.08 -22.77
CA ILE A 296 -24.46 -11.24 -21.33
C ILE A 296 -25.94 -11.59 -21.16
N GLU A 297 -26.83 -10.95 -21.90
CA GLU A 297 -28.28 -11.19 -21.83
C GLU A 297 -28.69 -12.61 -22.24
N ARG A 298 -27.84 -13.32 -22.98
CA ARG A 298 -28.05 -14.74 -23.37
C ARG A 298 -27.52 -15.73 -22.33
N LEU A 299 -26.75 -15.29 -21.35
CA LEU A 299 -26.31 -16.15 -20.25
C LEU A 299 -27.51 -16.61 -19.41
N PRO A 300 -27.40 -17.73 -18.67
CA PRO A 300 -28.39 -18.09 -17.67
C PRO A 300 -28.67 -16.95 -16.71
N ARG A 301 -29.91 -16.79 -16.29
CA ARG A 301 -30.33 -15.68 -15.43
C ARG A 301 -29.50 -15.61 -14.14
N GLU A 302 -29.13 -16.76 -13.60
CA GLU A 302 -28.24 -16.86 -12.44
C GLU A 302 -26.88 -16.22 -12.74
N MET A 303 -26.28 -16.49 -13.89
CA MET A 303 -24.97 -15.90 -14.26
C MET A 303 -25.09 -14.40 -14.53
N GLN A 304 -26.19 -13.93 -15.12
CA GLN A 304 -26.39 -12.48 -15.34
C GLN A 304 -26.44 -11.70 -14.03
N THR A 305 -26.82 -12.33 -12.93
CA THR A 305 -27.01 -11.70 -11.63
C THR A 305 -25.87 -11.98 -10.64
N ASN A 306 -25.11 -13.06 -10.84
CA ASN A 306 -23.98 -13.39 -9.96
C ASN A 306 -22.79 -12.45 -10.18
N MET A 307 -22.28 -11.91 -9.07
CA MET A 307 -21.06 -11.11 -9.11
C MET A 307 -19.88 -11.96 -9.63
N PRO A 308 -19.02 -11.38 -10.49
CA PRO A 308 -18.93 -9.95 -10.85
C PRO A 308 -19.60 -9.56 -12.19
N VAL A 309 -20.42 -10.41 -12.84
CA VAL A 309 -21.03 -10.14 -14.16
C VAL A 309 -21.85 -8.83 -14.22
N PRO A 310 -22.64 -8.47 -13.20
CA PRO A 310 -23.35 -7.19 -13.20
C PRO A 310 -22.46 -5.96 -13.33
N LEU A 311 -21.19 -6.02 -12.95
CA LEU A 311 -20.24 -4.90 -13.10
C LEU A 311 -20.00 -4.60 -14.58
N VAL A 312 -19.63 -5.62 -15.37
CA VAL A 312 -19.35 -5.42 -16.79
C VAL A 312 -20.63 -5.09 -17.58
N ALA A 313 -21.77 -5.66 -17.19
CA ALA A 313 -23.06 -5.28 -17.78
C ALA A 313 -23.34 -3.79 -17.56
N THR A 314 -23.11 -3.29 -16.34
CA THR A 314 -23.31 -1.88 -16.01
C THR A 314 -22.30 -0.99 -16.72
N ASP A 315 -21.04 -1.39 -16.87
CA ASP A 315 -20.04 -0.66 -17.65
C ASP A 315 -20.48 -0.52 -19.13
N CYS A 316 -21.06 -1.58 -19.72
CA CYS A 316 -21.64 -1.52 -21.04
C CYS A 316 -22.80 -0.53 -21.11
N LEU A 317 -23.72 -0.56 -20.14
CA LEU A 317 -24.87 0.33 -20.07
C LEU A 317 -24.45 1.81 -19.90
N ILE A 318 -23.41 2.08 -19.12
CA ILE A 318 -22.82 3.43 -18.99
C ILE A 318 -22.29 3.90 -20.35
N ALA A 319 -21.51 3.04 -21.03
CA ALA A 319 -20.95 3.37 -22.34
C ALA A 319 -22.04 3.65 -23.39
N LEU A 320 -23.16 2.95 -23.30
CA LEU A 320 -24.35 3.11 -24.16
C LEU A 320 -25.28 4.24 -23.72
N LYS A 321 -25.04 4.84 -22.53
CA LYS A 321 -25.92 5.82 -21.88
C LYS A 321 -27.34 5.29 -21.62
N ASP A 322 -27.46 3.98 -21.41
CA ASP A 322 -28.74 3.35 -21.05
C ASP A 322 -28.96 3.40 -19.52
N TRP A 323 -29.35 4.57 -19.07
CA TRP A 323 -29.61 4.83 -17.63
C TRP A 323 -30.75 4.00 -17.06
N LYS A 324 -31.79 3.71 -17.87
CA LYS A 324 -32.90 2.84 -17.46
C LYS A 324 -32.44 1.39 -17.30
N GLY A 325 -31.58 0.93 -18.18
CA GLY A 325 -30.93 -0.37 -18.07
C GLY A 325 -30.12 -0.52 -16.78
N ILE A 326 -29.39 0.54 -16.39
CA ILE A 326 -28.64 0.56 -15.11
C ILE A 326 -29.61 0.41 -13.92
N LEU A 327 -30.70 1.19 -13.87
CA LEU A 327 -31.71 1.07 -12.81
C LEU A 327 -32.32 -0.33 -12.77
N SER A 328 -32.65 -0.89 -13.93
CA SER A 328 -33.16 -2.26 -14.02
C SER A 328 -32.18 -3.28 -13.46
N THR A 329 -30.89 -3.16 -13.83
CA THR A 329 -29.84 -4.07 -13.36
C THR A 329 -29.58 -3.93 -11.87
N ALA A 330 -29.52 -2.69 -11.36
CA ALA A 330 -29.31 -2.41 -9.95
C ALA A 330 -30.47 -2.90 -9.06
N ASN A 331 -31.70 -2.90 -9.57
CA ASN A 331 -32.88 -3.31 -8.81
C ASN A 331 -33.15 -4.83 -8.85
N LYS A 332 -32.47 -5.59 -9.70
CA LYS A 332 -32.71 -7.03 -9.85
C LYS A 332 -32.32 -7.85 -8.63
N GLN A 333 -31.26 -7.45 -7.93
CA GLN A 333 -30.79 -8.17 -6.74
C GLN A 333 -29.80 -7.37 -5.90
N ASP A 334 -29.53 -7.91 -4.72
CA ASP A 334 -28.47 -7.49 -3.80
C ASP A 334 -27.08 -7.94 -4.31
N TRP A 335 -26.09 -7.03 -4.28
CA TRP A 335 -24.71 -7.32 -4.68
C TRP A 335 -23.81 -7.65 -3.48
N GLY A 336 -24.38 -7.97 -2.31
CA GLY A 336 -23.63 -8.31 -1.12
C GLY A 336 -22.67 -7.19 -0.72
N GLU A 337 -21.39 -7.54 -0.57
CA GLU A 337 -20.33 -6.60 -0.22
C GLU A 337 -20.18 -5.41 -1.20
N ALA A 338 -20.64 -5.54 -2.44
CA ALA A 338 -20.61 -4.49 -3.46
C ALA A 338 -21.90 -3.63 -3.50
N ASN A 339 -22.82 -3.77 -2.54
CA ASN A 339 -24.05 -2.98 -2.52
C ASN A 339 -23.82 -1.46 -2.45
N PHE A 340 -22.78 -1.02 -1.79
CA PHE A 340 -22.39 0.40 -1.79
C PHE A 340 -22.16 0.90 -3.23
N TYR A 341 -21.50 0.10 -4.06
CA TYR A 341 -21.20 0.44 -5.45
C TYR A 341 -22.46 0.34 -6.34
N ARG A 342 -23.30 -0.68 -6.13
CA ARG A 342 -24.61 -0.81 -6.79
C ARG A 342 -25.46 0.45 -6.58
N LEU A 343 -25.55 0.93 -5.34
CA LEU A 343 -26.29 2.16 -5.03
C LEU A 343 -25.63 3.40 -5.62
N ALA A 344 -24.31 3.48 -5.67
CA ALA A 344 -23.63 4.58 -6.35
C ALA A 344 -23.96 4.63 -7.85
N LEU A 345 -23.97 3.47 -8.53
CA LEU A 345 -24.38 3.36 -9.94
C LEU A 345 -25.86 3.71 -10.13
N GLN A 346 -26.72 3.31 -9.21
CA GLN A 346 -28.14 3.68 -9.22
C GLN A 346 -28.29 5.21 -9.10
N ALA A 347 -27.63 5.85 -8.15
CA ALA A 347 -27.64 7.30 -8.01
C ALA A 347 -27.12 8.01 -9.26
N PHE A 348 -26.08 7.45 -9.90
CA PHE A 348 -25.54 7.97 -11.16
C PHE A 348 -26.59 7.94 -12.28
N ALA A 349 -27.33 6.84 -12.41
CA ALA A 349 -28.39 6.70 -13.39
C ALA A 349 -29.59 7.62 -13.10
N GLU A 350 -30.02 7.72 -11.83
CA GLU A 350 -31.09 8.62 -11.38
C GLU A 350 -30.77 10.08 -11.75
N ARG A 351 -29.57 10.56 -11.42
CA ARG A 351 -29.12 11.92 -11.78
C ARG A 351 -29.04 12.12 -13.30
N SER A 352 -28.58 11.12 -14.04
CA SER A 352 -28.49 11.19 -15.50
C SER A 352 -29.89 11.26 -16.15
N LEU A 353 -30.92 10.78 -15.48
CA LEU A 353 -32.33 10.91 -15.83
C LEU A 353 -32.99 12.19 -15.27
N SER A 354 -32.21 13.08 -14.66
CA SER A 354 -32.65 14.32 -14.03
C SER A 354 -33.48 14.14 -12.74
N ASP A 355 -33.48 12.97 -12.14
CA ASP A 355 -34.08 12.71 -10.82
C ASP A 355 -33.03 12.96 -9.72
N ASN A 356 -32.71 14.25 -9.50
CA ASN A 356 -31.68 14.65 -8.55
C ASN A 356 -32.05 14.30 -7.11
N ALA A 357 -33.33 14.38 -6.74
CA ALA A 357 -33.79 14.07 -5.38
C ALA A 357 -33.60 12.58 -5.03
N ALA A 358 -33.96 11.67 -5.96
CA ALA A 358 -33.70 10.25 -5.78
C ALA A 358 -32.19 9.97 -5.72
N ALA A 359 -31.40 10.59 -6.61
CA ALA A 359 -29.94 10.43 -6.66
C ALA A 359 -29.26 10.80 -5.33
N GLU A 360 -29.63 11.92 -4.71
CA GLU A 360 -29.09 12.36 -3.42
C GLU A 360 -29.39 11.33 -2.30
N VAL A 361 -30.64 10.86 -2.23
CA VAL A 361 -31.04 9.85 -1.24
C VAL A 361 -30.31 8.52 -1.45
N THR A 362 -30.17 8.10 -2.70
CA THR A 362 -29.51 6.84 -3.04
C THR A 362 -28.01 6.93 -2.81
N TRP A 363 -27.38 8.06 -3.17
CA TRP A 363 -25.98 8.32 -2.88
C TRP A 363 -25.67 8.31 -1.38
N ALA A 364 -26.48 8.98 -0.57
CA ALA A 364 -26.32 8.97 0.89
C ALA A 364 -26.40 7.54 1.48
N LYS A 365 -27.19 6.63 0.87
CA LYS A 365 -27.19 5.22 1.27
C LYS A 365 -25.88 4.52 0.84
N ALA A 366 -25.38 4.79 -0.37
CA ALA A 366 -24.12 4.24 -0.85
C ALA A 366 -22.96 4.62 0.08
N LEU A 367 -22.85 5.91 0.42
CA LEU A 367 -21.81 6.42 1.32
C LEU A 367 -21.88 5.75 2.70
N ARG A 368 -23.06 5.62 3.29
CA ARG A 368 -23.23 4.92 4.58
C ARG A 368 -22.80 3.46 4.55
N LEU A 369 -23.04 2.73 3.44
CA LEU A 369 -22.58 1.34 3.29
C LEU A 369 -21.07 1.24 3.03
N ALA A 370 -20.45 2.30 2.57
CA ALA A 370 -19.00 2.39 2.39
C ALA A 370 -18.26 2.82 3.67
N ALA A 371 -18.96 3.51 4.60
CA ALA A 371 -18.37 3.98 5.84
C ALA A 371 -17.64 2.86 6.60
N HIS A 372 -16.59 3.22 7.34
CA HIS A 372 -15.70 2.31 8.09
C HIS A 372 -14.89 1.30 7.23
N ARG A 373 -14.93 1.45 5.90
CA ARG A 373 -14.20 0.57 4.96
C ARG A 373 -13.43 1.42 3.95
N LEU A 374 -12.11 1.53 4.16
CA LEU A 374 -11.22 2.34 3.33
C LEU A 374 -11.27 1.93 1.84
N ASP A 375 -11.28 0.62 1.56
CA ASP A 375 -11.38 0.09 0.21
C ASP A 375 -12.64 0.56 -0.53
N ARG A 376 -13.79 0.60 0.17
CA ARG A 376 -15.06 1.06 -0.39
C ARG A 376 -15.09 2.57 -0.60
N LEU A 377 -14.62 3.33 0.39
CA LEU A 377 -14.51 4.79 0.28
C LEU A 377 -13.57 5.20 -0.85
N THR A 378 -12.41 4.53 -0.98
CA THR A 378 -11.48 4.75 -2.10
C THR A 378 -12.18 4.52 -3.44
N ARG A 379 -12.96 3.44 -3.57
CA ARG A 379 -13.72 3.17 -4.80
C ARG A 379 -14.76 4.24 -5.10
N LEU A 380 -15.48 4.74 -4.09
CA LEU A 380 -16.42 5.86 -4.28
C LEU A 380 -15.70 7.15 -4.69
N ALA A 381 -14.54 7.46 -4.10
CA ALA A 381 -13.74 8.62 -4.51
C ALA A 381 -13.31 8.54 -5.98
N GLU A 382 -12.89 7.36 -6.44
CA GLU A 382 -12.53 7.12 -7.84
C GLU A 382 -13.69 7.39 -8.80
N VAL A 383 -14.86 6.80 -8.52
CA VAL A 383 -16.00 6.94 -9.43
C VAL A 383 -16.57 8.36 -9.42
N THR A 384 -16.61 9.05 -8.28
CA THR A 384 -17.04 10.46 -8.23
C THR A 384 -16.10 11.37 -9.02
N ARG A 385 -14.80 11.07 -9.02
CA ARG A 385 -13.81 11.77 -9.86
C ARG A 385 -14.12 11.57 -11.34
N VAL A 386 -14.37 10.33 -11.77
CA VAL A 386 -14.70 9.99 -13.17
C VAL A 386 -16.02 10.64 -13.61
N TRP A 387 -17.03 10.65 -12.75
CA TRP A 387 -18.34 11.25 -13.04
C TRP A 387 -18.35 12.78 -12.94
N GLY A 388 -17.30 13.39 -12.40
CA GLY A 388 -17.23 14.84 -12.19
C GLY A 388 -18.08 15.34 -11.02
N TRP A 389 -18.45 14.45 -10.09
CA TRP A 389 -19.29 14.74 -8.93
C TRP A 389 -18.48 15.33 -7.78
N GLN A 390 -18.25 16.65 -7.85
CA GLN A 390 -17.32 17.30 -6.92
C GLN A 390 -17.84 17.36 -5.48
N ALA A 391 -19.15 17.58 -5.28
CA ALA A 391 -19.73 17.64 -3.95
C ALA A 391 -19.63 16.27 -3.25
N GLU A 392 -20.07 15.23 -3.93
CA GLU A 392 -20.04 13.86 -3.42
C GLU A 392 -18.60 13.35 -3.21
N LYS A 393 -17.68 13.79 -4.07
CA LYS A 393 -16.26 13.50 -3.87
C LYS A 393 -15.75 14.14 -2.58
N ALA A 394 -16.11 15.38 -2.31
CA ALA A 394 -15.73 16.07 -1.07
C ALA A 394 -16.31 15.34 0.17
N ASP A 395 -17.54 14.84 0.10
CA ASP A 395 -18.16 14.08 1.18
C ASP A 395 -17.39 12.78 1.45
N VAL A 396 -17.06 12.01 0.40
CA VAL A 396 -16.26 10.78 0.52
C VAL A 396 -14.88 11.07 1.10
N LEU A 397 -14.18 12.08 0.60
CA LEU A 397 -12.84 12.45 1.07
C LEU A 397 -12.89 12.90 2.54
N THR A 398 -13.96 13.61 2.94
CA THR A 398 -14.17 14.01 4.35
C THR A 398 -14.32 12.78 5.23
N GLU A 399 -15.12 11.79 4.82
CA GLU A 399 -15.29 10.53 5.56
C GLU A 399 -13.95 9.79 5.71
N VAL A 400 -13.12 9.73 4.65
CA VAL A 400 -11.78 9.12 4.73
C VAL A 400 -10.89 9.86 5.73
N VAL A 401 -10.86 11.20 5.70
CA VAL A 401 -10.07 12.00 6.67
C VAL A 401 -10.54 11.78 8.10
N ASP A 402 -11.84 11.58 8.30
CA ASP A 402 -12.41 11.40 9.61
C ASP A 402 -12.11 10.03 10.21
N GLU A 403 -12.23 8.98 9.44
CA GLU A 403 -12.10 7.62 9.94
C GLU A 403 -10.67 7.05 9.77
N PHE A 404 -9.94 7.51 8.76
CA PHE A 404 -8.60 7.03 8.40
C PHE A 404 -7.58 8.17 8.37
N PRO A 405 -7.27 8.80 9.51
CA PRO A 405 -6.45 10.02 9.57
C PRO A 405 -4.98 9.83 9.12
N ARG A 406 -4.54 8.60 8.89
CA ARG A 406 -3.22 8.29 8.33
C ARG A 406 -3.20 8.31 6.79
N GLU A 407 -4.36 8.37 6.16
CA GLU A 407 -4.54 8.41 4.71
C GLU A 407 -4.40 9.85 4.18
N ASN A 408 -3.16 10.31 4.07
CA ASN A 408 -2.86 11.69 3.68
C ASN A 408 -3.40 12.08 2.29
N TRP A 409 -3.55 11.10 1.37
CA TRP A 409 -4.03 11.36 0.02
C TRP A 409 -5.42 12.01 -0.02
N ALA A 410 -6.33 11.61 0.87
CA ALA A 410 -7.68 12.15 0.91
C ALA A 410 -7.69 13.61 1.39
N ALA A 411 -6.89 13.93 2.41
CA ALA A 411 -6.73 15.30 2.89
C ALA A 411 -6.09 16.20 1.83
N ASP A 412 -5.07 15.70 1.14
CA ASP A 412 -4.39 16.45 0.08
C ASP A 412 -5.33 16.71 -1.10
N GLU A 413 -6.11 15.73 -1.55
CA GLU A 413 -7.08 15.88 -2.64
C GLU A 413 -8.24 16.81 -2.25
N LEU A 414 -8.77 16.69 -1.03
CA LEU A 414 -9.82 17.57 -0.52
C LEU A 414 -9.33 19.02 -0.41
N THR A 415 -8.08 19.21 0.06
CA THR A 415 -7.45 20.53 0.11
C THR A 415 -7.36 21.16 -1.28
N LEU A 416 -6.87 20.40 -2.28
CA LEU A 416 -6.78 20.89 -3.67
C LEU A 416 -8.14 21.30 -4.22
N GLN A 417 -9.18 20.52 -3.96
CA GLN A 417 -10.53 20.83 -4.40
C GLN A 417 -11.06 22.10 -3.72
N LEU A 418 -10.98 22.19 -2.40
CA LEU A 418 -11.45 23.34 -1.63
C LEU A 418 -10.69 24.64 -2.00
N TYR A 419 -9.38 24.51 -2.26
CA TYR A 419 -8.55 25.61 -2.73
C TYR A 419 -9.01 26.11 -4.11
N ALA A 420 -9.25 25.20 -5.05
CA ALA A 420 -9.74 25.53 -6.39
C ALA A 420 -11.12 26.22 -6.36
N GLU A 421 -11.97 25.85 -5.40
CA GLU A 421 -13.29 26.42 -5.17
C GLU A 421 -13.25 27.72 -4.34
N GLY A 422 -12.09 28.13 -3.82
CA GLY A 422 -11.94 29.33 -2.97
C GLY A 422 -12.59 29.20 -1.60
N LYS A 423 -12.78 27.98 -1.10
CA LYS A 423 -13.48 27.67 0.16
C LYS A 423 -12.54 27.71 1.37
N THR A 424 -11.97 28.86 1.67
CA THR A 424 -10.99 29.07 2.76
C THR A 424 -11.49 28.58 4.12
N SER A 425 -12.77 28.84 4.46
CA SER A 425 -13.35 28.42 5.75
C SER A 425 -13.47 26.90 5.87
N ALA A 426 -13.79 26.19 4.79
CA ALA A 426 -13.86 24.74 4.79
C ALA A 426 -12.47 24.11 4.92
N MET A 427 -11.46 24.68 4.26
CA MET A 427 -10.06 24.28 4.44
C MET A 427 -9.59 24.47 5.89
N GLU A 428 -9.95 25.59 6.53
CA GLU A 428 -9.64 25.80 7.94
C GLU A 428 -10.25 24.71 8.82
N GLY A 429 -11.53 24.40 8.64
CA GLY A 429 -12.21 23.32 9.39
C GLY A 429 -11.51 21.97 9.20
N LEU A 430 -11.09 21.66 7.97
CA LEU A 430 -10.34 20.45 7.66
C LEU A 430 -9.01 20.40 8.44
N TYR A 431 -8.19 21.46 8.35
CA TYR A 431 -6.89 21.49 9.02
C TYR A 431 -6.99 21.60 10.54
N PHE A 432 -8.03 22.27 11.06
CA PHE A 432 -8.32 22.26 12.49
C PHE A 432 -8.63 20.84 13.01
N LYS A 433 -9.43 20.08 12.28
CA LYS A 433 -9.77 18.70 12.60
C LYS A 433 -8.53 17.79 12.56
N MET A 434 -7.71 17.93 11.52
CA MET A 434 -6.44 17.19 11.41
C MET A 434 -5.48 17.55 12.55
N TYR A 435 -5.36 18.84 12.90
CA TYR A 435 -4.54 19.30 14.02
C TYR A 435 -5.02 18.73 15.36
N SER A 436 -6.34 18.64 15.56
CA SER A 436 -6.91 18.08 16.79
C SER A 436 -6.60 16.59 16.97
N LYS A 437 -6.44 15.86 15.85
CA LYS A 437 -6.08 14.44 15.86
C LYS A 437 -4.57 14.19 15.99
N ASP A 438 -3.76 15.02 15.33
CA ASP A 438 -2.29 14.96 15.40
C ASP A 438 -1.68 16.38 15.52
N PRO A 439 -1.58 16.89 16.75
CA PRO A 439 -0.97 18.20 17.01
C PRO A 439 0.54 18.25 16.74
N SER A 440 1.20 17.12 16.46
CA SER A 440 2.65 17.08 16.19
C SER A 440 2.99 17.34 14.72
N ASN A 441 2.05 17.20 13.81
CA ASN A 441 2.25 17.30 12.38
C ASN A 441 2.56 18.74 11.93
N ALA A 442 3.82 18.97 11.55
CA ALA A 442 4.30 20.31 11.17
C ALA A 442 3.60 20.86 9.90
N LYS A 443 3.29 20.03 8.90
CA LYS A 443 2.55 20.44 7.68
C LYS A 443 1.15 20.93 8.05
N VAL A 444 0.47 20.20 8.93
CA VAL A 444 -0.88 20.58 9.40
C VAL A 444 -0.85 21.87 10.20
N LYS A 445 0.12 22.03 11.12
CA LYS A 445 0.34 23.29 11.85
C LYS A 445 0.53 24.47 10.93
N ASN A 446 1.42 24.33 9.94
CA ASN A 446 1.70 25.38 8.97
C ASN A 446 0.45 25.80 8.19
N ASN A 447 -0.30 24.83 7.68
CA ASN A 447 -1.46 25.11 6.86
C ASN A 447 -2.60 25.73 7.67
N LEU A 448 -2.83 25.24 8.90
CA LEU A 448 -3.80 25.85 9.81
C LEU A 448 -3.39 27.29 10.20
N ALA A 449 -2.11 27.51 10.50
CA ALA A 449 -1.58 28.83 10.79
C ALA A 449 -1.81 29.81 9.62
N ASN A 450 -1.50 29.35 8.40
CA ASN A 450 -1.70 30.16 7.20
C ASN A 450 -3.18 30.58 7.04
N LEU A 451 -4.11 29.63 7.17
CA LEU A 451 -5.55 29.90 7.04
C LEU A 451 -6.06 30.84 8.13
N TYR A 452 -5.60 30.70 9.37
CA TYR A 452 -5.93 31.63 10.46
C TYR A 452 -5.40 33.04 10.18
N LEU A 453 -4.17 33.19 9.65
CA LEU A 453 -3.59 34.48 9.28
C LEU A 453 -4.34 35.13 8.12
N LEU A 454 -4.69 34.36 7.08
CA LEU A 454 -5.47 34.82 5.94
C LEU A 454 -6.84 35.36 6.38
N ARG A 455 -7.52 34.68 7.26
CA ARG A 455 -8.83 35.05 7.79
C ARG A 455 -8.76 36.02 8.96
N LYS A 456 -7.57 36.32 9.45
CA LYS A 456 -7.32 37.21 10.61
C LYS A 456 -8.06 36.77 11.89
N ILE A 457 -8.13 35.47 12.10
CA ILE A 457 -8.71 34.85 13.30
C ILE A 457 -7.61 34.14 14.07
N GLU A 458 -7.77 33.94 15.38
CA GLU A 458 -6.80 33.20 16.23
C GLU A 458 -5.33 33.59 15.97
N VAL A 459 -5.06 34.90 15.68
CA VAL A 459 -3.76 35.38 15.18
C VAL A 459 -2.60 34.98 16.09
N ASN A 460 -2.77 35.03 17.41
CA ASN A 460 -1.72 34.64 18.36
C ASN A 460 -1.38 33.15 18.23
N LYS A 461 -2.40 32.29 18.12
CA LYS A 461 -2.24 30.86 17.92
C LYS A 461 -1.62 30.56 16.55
N ALA A 462 -2.04 31.29 15.53
CA ALA A 462 -1.46 31.17 14.18
C ALA A 462 0.04 31.47 14.18
N CYS A 463 0.47 32.55 14.86
CA CYS A 463 1.88 32.92 14.99
C CYS A 463 2.68 31.84 15.74
N GLN A 464 2.11 31.26 16.78
CA GLN A 464 2.74 30.15 17.50
C GLN A 464 2.90 28.92 16.61
N LEU A 465 1.82 28.48 15.93
CA LEU A 465 1.83 27.30 15.05
C LEU A 465 2.79 27.48 13.86
N ALA A 466 2.83 28.67 13.27
CA ALA A 466 3.75 29.00 12.19
C ALA A 466 5.21 28.90 12.63
N ARG A 467 5.53 29.40 13.83
CA ARG A 467 6.86 29.28 14.43
C ARG A 467 7.22 27.82 14.70
N GLU A 468 6.33 27.08 15.37
CA GLU A 468 6.55 25.67 15.67
C GLU A 468 6.79 24.86 14.40
N ALA A 469 6.05 25.11 13.31
CA ALA A 469 6.29 24.45 12.01
C ALA A 469 7.65 24.83 11.43
N TYR A 470 8.01 26.11 11.43
CA TYR A 470 9.29 26.62 10.95
C TYR A 470 10.48 26.02 11.71
N ASP A 471 10.39 25.89 13.04
CA ASP A 471 11.44 25.34 13.89
C ASP A 471 11.71 23.85 13.60
N THR A 472 10.75 23.12 12.99
CA THR A 472 10.97 21.72 12.57
C THR A 472 11.76 21.59 11.26
N SER A 473 11.66 22.58 10.36
CA SER A 473 12.34 22.58 9.06
C SER A 473 12.50 24.00 8.52
N THR A 474 13.61 24.65 8.91
CA THR A 474 13.95 26.03 8.58
C THR A 474 14.28 26.27 7.10
N ASN A 475 14.38 25.22 6.29
CA ASN A 475 14.60 25.26 4.85
C ASN A 475 13.36 24.93 4.01
N ASN A 476 12.22 24.62 4.65
CA ASN A 476 10.96 24.39 3.93
C ASN A 476 10.35 25.71 3.45
N PRO A 477 10.17 25.93 2.12
CA PRO A 477 9.71 27.22 1.59
C PRO A 477 8.31 27.62 2.06
N PHE A 478 7.42 26.65 2.28
CA PHE A 478 6.07 26.92 2.80
C PHE A 478 6.10 27.36 4.26
N PHE A 479 6.95 26.72 5.08
CA PHE A 479 7.09 27.09 6.49
C PHE A 479 7.76 28.46 6.64
N ILE A 480 8.78 28.74 5.85
CA ILE A 480 9.43 30.05 5.75
C ILE A 480 8.39 31.13 5.42
N SER A 481 7.58 30.91 4.39
CA SER A 481 6.59 31.87 3.89
C SER A 481 5.52 32.19 4.93
N THR A 482 4.94 31.16 5.55
CA THR A 482 3.89 31.32 6.57
C THR A 482 4.45 31.99 7.82
N TYR A 483 5.65 31.58 8.27
CA TYR A 483 6.28 32.19 9.44
C TYR A 483 6.64 33.66 9.21
N ALA A 484 7.20 34.00 8.06
CA ALA A 484 7.48 35.39 7.70
C ALA A 484 6.21 36.27 7.65
N TYR A 485 5.13 35.72 7.09
CA TYR A 485 3.84 36.44 7.10
C TYR A 485 3.29 36.62 8.53
N SER A 486 3.45 35.60 9.39
CA SER A 486 3.06 35.73 10.81
C SER A 486 3.86 36.80 11.55
N LEU A 487 5.14 36.98 11.23
CA LEU A 487 5.96 38.08 11.76
C LEU A 487 5.48 39.45 11.29
N LEU A 488 5.06 39.57 10.04
CA LEU A 488 4.42 40.82 9.55
C LEU A 488 3.14 41.15 10.33
N MET A 489 2.31 40.16 10.63
CA MET A 489 1.09 40.38 11.43
C MET A 489 1.39 40.82 12.87
N GLN A 490 2.62 40.62 13.34
CA GLN A 490 3.15 41.11 14.64
C GLN A 490 3.90 42.46 14.49
N ASP A 491 3.90 43.09 13.34
CA ASP A 491 4.67 44.29 12.97
C ASP A 491 6.19 44.14 13.05
N LYS A 492 6.70 42.89 13.01
CA LYS A 492 8.12 42.54 13.07
C LYS A 492 8.74 42.46 11.67
N LYS A 493 8.70 43.60 10.94
CA LYS A 493 9.09 43.65 9.52
C LYS A 493 10.53 43.23 9.24
N SER A 494 11.46 43.65 10.11
CA SER A 494 12.89 43.29 9.95
C SER A 494 13.15 41.79 10.09
N GLU A 495 12.47 41.14 11.06
CA GLU A 495 12.57 39.71 11.25
C GLU A 495 11.94 38.94 10.07
N ALA A 496 10.74 39.38 9.63
CA ALA A 496 10.07 38.79 8.47
C ALA A 496 10.96 38.85 7.22
N LEU A 497 11.61 39.98 6.99
CA LEU A 497 12.51 40.18 5.88
C LEU A 497 13.75 39.27 5.96
N SER A 498 14.33 39.14 7.16
CA SER A 498 15.46 38.22 7.38
C SER A 498 15.08 36.78 7.06
N VAL A 499 13.87 36.33 7.45
CA VAL A 499 13.37 34.97 7.21
C VAL A 499 13.17 34.68 5.72
N VAL A 500 12.53 35.60 4.97
CA VAL A 500 12.30 35.37 3.52
C VAL A 500 13.56 35.50 2.67
N ASN A 501 14.57 36.24 3.11
CA ASN A 501 15.84 36.32 2.40
C ASN A 501 16.61 34.98 2.37
N GLY A 502 16.24 34.01 3.19
CA GLY A 502 16.73 32.65 3.14
C GLY A 502 16.10 31.77 2.05
N LEU A 503 15.08 32.27 1.34
CA LEU A 503 14.44 31.52 0.25
C LEU A 503 15.35 31.51 -0.98
N LYS A 504 15.51 30.32 -1.58
CA LYS A 504 16.19 30.18 -2.87
C LYS A 504 15.30 30.66 -4.02
N ASP A 505 15.88 31.17 -5.08
CA ASP A 505 15.17 31.68 -6.25
C ASP A 505 14.25 30.63 -6.91
N GLU A 506 14.63 29.37 -6.85
CA GLU A 506 13.80 28.26 -7.35
C GLU A 506 12.44 28.16 -6.66
N TYR A 507 12.36 28.47 -5.37
CA TYR A 507 11.11 28.42 -4.60
C TYR A 507 10.19 29.61 -4.90
N LEU A 508 10.72 30.72 -5.40
CA LEU A 508 9.92 31.85 -5.84
C LEU A 508 9.13 31.58 -7.13
N GLN A 509 9.34 30.40 -7.76
CA GLN A 509 8.49 29.93 -8.84
C GLN A 509 7.14 29.37 -8.33
N ILE A 510 7.05 29.04 -7.05
CA ILE A 510 5.82 28.52 -6.41
C ILE A 510 4.93 29.72 -6.08
N PRO A 511 3.72 29.84 -6.65
CA PRO A 511 2.87 31.05 -6.52
C PRO A 511 2.55 31.43 -5.08
N SER A 512 2.23 30.48 -4.20
CA SER A 512 1.94 30.75 -2.79
C SER A 512 3.17 31.26 -2.03
N VAL A 513 4.37 30.74 -2.32
CA VAL A 513 5.63 31.22 -1.75
C VAL A 513 5.95 32.63 -2.26
N ALA A 514 5.81 32.84 -3.58
CA ALA A 514 6.01 34.12 -4.22
C ALA A 514 5.08 35.21 -3.66
N LEU A 515 3.83 34.85 -3.34
CA LEU A 515 2.87 35.74 -2.71
C LEU A 515 3.42 36.34 -1.40
N TYR A 516 3.73 35.46 -0.44
CA TYR A 516 4.18 35.92 0.88
C TYR A 516 5.55 36.60 0.83
N TYR A 517 6.46 36.11 -0.01
CA TYR A 517 7.72 36.81 -0.29
C TYR A 517 7.45 38.24 -0.80
N GLY A 518 6.61 38.38 -1.81
CA GLY A 518 6.25 39.66 -2.40
C GLY A 518 5.60 40.62 -1.40
N VAL A 519 4.69 40.10 -0.56
CA VAL A 519 4.04 40.91 0.50
C VAL A 519 5.05 41.42 1.53
N VAL A 520 5.99 40.54 1.99
CA VAL A 520 7.03 40.96 2.93
C VAL A 520 7.96 42.00 2.33
N GLN A 521 8.42 41.82 1.09
CA GLN A 521 9.29 42.79 0.39
C GLN A 521 8.59 44.14 0.21
N ALA A 522 7.31 44.14 -0.22
CA ALA A 522 6.53 45.39 -0.40
C ALA A 522 6.37 46.14 0.92
N GLN A 523 6.01 45.47 2.01
CA GLN A 523 5.84 46.13 3.32
C GLN A 523 7.16 46.59 3.95
N SER A 524 8.28 46.03 3.47
CA SER A 524 9.64 46.45 3.86
C SER A 524 10.22 47.53 2.93
N GLY A 525 9.42 48.09 2.00
CA GLY A 525 9.81 49.15 1.07
C GLY A 525 10.67 48.69 -0.12
N ARG A 526 10.87 47.40 -0.33
CA ARG A 526 11.69 46.82 -1.40
C ARG A 526 10.85 46.49 -2.63
N LYS A 527 10.39 47.55 -3.31
CA LYS A 527 9.44 47.47 -4.43
C LYS A 527 9.92 46.66 -5.61
N GLU A 528 11.20 46.75 -5.95
CA GLU A 528 11.80 46.03 -7.10
C GLU A 528 11.80 44.51 -6.91
N ALA A 529 12.02 44.05 -5.68
CA ALA A 529 11.95 42.63 -5.35
C ALA A 529 10.49 42.14 -5.22
N ALA A 530 9.59 43.00 -4.74
CA ALA A 530 8.17 42.65 -4.54
C ALA A 530 7.41 42.46 -5.85
N ARG A 531 7.60 43.33 -6.83
CA ARG A 531 6.81 43.39 -8.07
C ARG A 531 6.81 42.08 -8.88
N PRO A 532 7.95 41.46 -9.21
CA PRO A 532 7.97 40.22 -9.97
C PRO A 532 7.34 39.05 -9.20
N ALA A 533 7.48 39.01 -7.89
CA ALA A 533 6.92 37.95 -7.05
C ALA A 533 5.40 38.05 -6.96
N LEU A 534 4.85 39.27 -6.72
CA LEU A 534 3.39 39.48 -6.69
C LEU A 534 2.75 39.23 -8.06
N LYS A 535 3.39 39.68 -9.16
CA LYS A 535 2.91 39.37 -10.51
C LYS A 535 2.82 37.86 -10.78
N ARG A 536 3.80 37.10 -10.32
CA ARG A 536 3.80 35.62 -10.47
C ARG A 536 2.68 35.00 -9.64
N ALA A 537 2.51 35.42 -8.41
CA ALA A 537 1.45 34.92 -7.54
C ALA A 537 0.07 35.17 -8.16
N GLN A 538 -0.20 36.35 -8.68
CA GLN A 538 -1.49 36.73 -9.29
C GLN A 538 -1.80 36.01 -10.60
N ALA A 539 -0.80 35.47 -11.29
CA ALA A 539 -0.99 34.66 -12.48
C ALA A 539 -1.58 33.26 -12.15
N ALA A 540 -1.60 32.86 -10.87
CA ALA A 540 -2.16 31.62 -10.40
C ALA A 540 -3.57 31.78 -9.84
N ASN A 541 -4.27 30.66 -9.66
CA ASN A 541 -5.54 30.66 -8.94
C ASN A 541 -5.26 30.78 -7.43
N LEU A 542 -5.52 31.96 -6.86
CA LEU A 542 -5.34 32.28 -5.45
C LEU A 542 -6.68 32.22 -4.72
N LEU A 543 -6.65 31.95 -3.41
CA LEU A 543 -7.80 32.13 -2.53
C LEU A 543 -8.29 33.60 -2.52
N PRO A 544 -9.55 33.86 -2.22
CA PRO A 544 -10.06 35.25 -2.15
C PRO A 544 -9.24 36.16 -1.22
N GLU A 545 -8.85 35.63 -0.06
CA GLU A 545 -8.04 36.35 0.93
C GLU A 545 -6.61 36.58 0.44
N GLU A 546 -6.02 35.61 -0.26
CA GLU A 546 -4.70 35.73 -0.87
C GLU A 546 -4.68 36.83 -1.97
N LYS A 547 -5.73 36.90 -2.80
CA LYS A 547 -5.90 37.97 -3.78
C LYS A 547 -5.98 39.35 -3.10
N ALA A 548 -6.73 39.44 -2.00
CA ALA A 548 -6.86 40.69 -1.25
C ALA A 548 -5.52 41.15 -0.65
N ILE A 549 -4.72 40.28 -0.08
CA ILE A 549 -3.40 40.67 0.45
C ILE A 549 -2.41 41.05 -0.65
N ALA A 550 -2.47 40.39 -1.82
CA ALA A 550 -1.64 40.73 -2.98
C ALA A 550 -1.98 42.15 -3.48
N GLN A 551 -3.27 42.47 -3.67
CA GLN A 551 -3.73 43.78 -4.10
C GLN A 551 -3.37 44.89 -3.09
N LEU A 552 -3.52 44.60 -1.78
CA LEU A 552 -3.12 45.54 -0.73
C LEU A 552 -1.61 45.82 -0.75
N ALA A 553 -0.80 44.77 -1.00
CA ALA A 553 0.66 44.95 -1.09
C ALA A 553 1.04 45.80 -2.30
N GLU A 554 0.38 45.64 -3.44
CA GLU A 554 0.60 46.47 -4.65
C GLU A 554 0.18 47.91 -4.46
N SER A 555 -0.95 48.16 -3.82
CA SER A 555 -1.42 49.53 -3.58
C SER A 555 -0.49 50.36 -2.68
N ARG A 556 0.43 49.71 -1.97
CA ARG A 556 1.44 50.36 -1.10
C ARG A 556 2.81 50.53 -1.76
N MET A 557 2.97 50.04 -2.98
CA MET A 557 4.19 50.24 -3.77
C MET A 557 4.13 51.46 -4.64
#